data_2c48ffd49e0c318453a8a41a4e29eaf0
#
_entry.id   2c48ffd49e0c318453a8a41a4e29eaf0
#
_cell.length_a   1.000
_cell.length_b   1.000
_cell.length_c   1.000
_cell.angle_alpha   90.00
_cell.angle_beta   90.00
_cell.angle_gamma   90.00
#
_symmetry.space_group_name_H-M   'P 1'
#
loop_
_entity.id
_entity.type
_entity.pdbx_description
1 polymer ?
#
loop_
_entity_poly.entity_id
_entity_poly.type
_entity_poly.pdbx_seq_one_letter_code
_entity_poly.pdbx_strand_id
1 'polypeptide(L)'
;TYGYGSLDALGNESKPMRYPHTQSLYAQSKAEAQKCIDAASSKINTVTLSPTFMIGANDTKPSSGKLILAVLNKKVAFYPSGGKNVVAVNDVVHGIIKAFSLKESGHKLILANENLSYKTLFKKIIEQNKQHTLLIPIPDLLLYALGFLGDILRFFKIKTNVSSANLAVLRINNFYGNS
;
A
#
# COMPACT_ATOMS: atom_id res chain seq x y z
N THR A 1 -0.37 0.23 -10.87
CA THR A 1 -0.43 -1.07 -10.20
C THR A 1 0.72 -1.95 -10.66
N TYR A 2 1.82 -1.79 -9.99
CA TYR A 2 3.07 -2.51 -10.25
C TYR A 2 3.28 -3.64 -9.25
N GLY A 3 4.15 -4.58 -9.58
CA GLY A 3 4.51 -5.66 -8.67
C GLY A 3 5.35 -5.13 -7.51
N TYR A 4 5.03 -5.57 -6.31
CA TYR A 4 5.80 -5.27 -5.11
C TYR A 4 7.08 -6.12 -5.04
N GLY A 5 8.00 -5.71 -4.20
CA GLY A 5 9.24 -6.44 -3.90
C GLY A 5 9.51 -6.63 -2.42
N SER A 6 10.63 -7.28 -2.13
CA SER A 6 11.25 -7.37 -0.80
C SER A 6 12.38 -6.33 -0.67
N LEU A 7 13.08 -6.31 0.46
CA LEU A 7 14.27 -5.46 0.62
C LEU A 7 15.39 -5.82 -0.34
N ASP A 8 15.54 -7.11 -0.69
CA ASP A 8 16.59 -7.60 -1.58
C ASP A 8 16.26 -7.42 -3.07
N ALA A 9 14.97 -7.20 -3.39
CA ALA A 9 14.50 -7.08 -4.78
C ALA A 9 13.27 -6.17 -4.82
N LEU A 10 13.47 -4.87 -4.70
CA LEU A 10 12.41 -3.86 -4.64
C LEU A 10 11.48 -3.90 -5.86
N GLY A 11 10.22 -3.57 -5.65
CA GLY A 11 9.24 -3.35 -6.72
C GLY A 11 9.60 -2.11 -7.53
N ASN A 12 9.28 -2.12 -8.81
CA ASN A 12 9.47 -1.00 -9.73
C ASN A 12 8.40 -1.00 -10.83
N GLU A 13 8.47 -0.05 -11.74
CA GLU A 13 7.49 0.16 -12.81
C GLU A 13 7.46 -0.97 -13.85
N SER A 14 8.51 -1.76 -13.97
CA SER A 14 8.59 -2.88 -14.90
C SER A 14 7.99 -4.19 -14.36
N LYS A 15 7.81 -4.29 -13.03
CA LYS A 15 7.29 -5.52 -12.42
C LYS A 15 5.77 -5.61 -12.58
N PRO A 16 5.24 -6.71 -13.15
CA PRO A 16 3.80 -6.90 -13.29
C PRO A 16 3.12 -7.08 -11.92
N MET A 17 1.86 -6.67 -11.86
CA MET A 17 1.01 -6.91 -10.70
C MET A 17 0.88 -8.41 -10.42
N ARG A 18 0.99 -8.82 -9.16
CA ARG A 18 0.92 -10.21 -8.73
C ARG A 18 0.00 -10.40 -7.52
N TYR A 19 -0.31 -11.65 -7.18
CA TYR A 19 -1.06 -12.00 -5.98
C TYR A 19 -0.42 -11.36 -4.72
N PRO A 20 -1.20 -10.83 -3.75
CA PRO A 20 -2.67 -10.85 -3.68
C PRO A 20 -3.36 -9.70 -4.42
N HIS A 21 -2.64 -8.74 -4.99
CA HIS A 21 -3.23 -7.55 -5.64
C HIS A 21 -4.07 -7.90 -6.87
N THR A 22 -3.74 -8.97 -7.58
CA THR A 22 -4.55 -9.48 -8.71
C THR A 22 -5.98 -9.89 -8.32
N GLN A 23 -6.23 -10.13 -7.03
CA GLN A 23 -7.57 -10.44 -6.50
C GLN A 23 -8.33 -9.18 -6.04
N SER A 24 -7.69 -8.01 -6.06
CA SER A 24 -8.30 -6.76 -5.63
C SER A 24 -9.00 -6.07 -6.81
N LEU A 25 -10.32 -5.89 -6.72
CA LEU A 25 -11.10 -5.13 -7.71
C LEU A 25 -10.57 -3.70 -7.88
N TYR A 26 -10.13 -3.07 -6.79
CA TYR A 26 -9.47 -1.78 -6.83
C TYR A 26 -8.19 -1.80 -7.67
N ALA A 27 -7.30 -2.77 -7.43
CA ALA A 27 -6.06 -2.86 -8.19
C ALA A 27 -6.31 -3.19 -9.66
N GLN A 28 -7.30 -4.05 -9.95
CA GLN A 28 -7.73 -4.36 -11.31
C GLN A 28 -8.25 -3.11 -12.03
N SER A 29 -9.15 -2.33 -11.39
CA SER A 29 -9.69 -1.10 -12.00
C SER A 29 -8.59 -0.08 -12.29
N LYS A 30 -7.58 0.04 -11.42
CA LYS A 30 -6.41 0.90 -11.66
C LYS A 30 -5.53 0.39 -12.80
N ALA A 31 -5.39 -0.93 -12.96
CA ALA A 31 -4.66 -1.52 -14.07
C ALA A 31 -5.37 -1.26 -15.42
N GLU A 32 -6.69 -1.38 -15.45
CA GLU A 32 -7.47 -1.04 -16.65
C GLU A 32 -7.39 0.45 -17.00
N ALA A 33 -7.50 1.34 -16.00
CA ALA A 33 -7.31 2.77 -16.21
C ALA A 33 -5.91 3.10 -16.79
N GLN A 34 -4.87 2.39 -16.32
CA GLN A 34 -3.51 2.54 -16.86
C GLN A 34 -3.44 2.17 -18.35
N LYS A 35 -4.10 1.09 -18.77
CA LYS A 35 -4.14 0.72 -20.19
C LYS A 35 -4.78 1.80 -21.06
N CYS A 36 -5.84 2.46 -20.57
CA CYS A 36 -6.48 3.57 -21.27
C CYS A 36 -5.52 4.75 -21.43
N ILE A 37 -4.75 5.08 -20.37
CA ILE A 37 -3.75 6.16 -20.42
C ILE A 37 -2.62 5.79 -21.38
N ASP A 38 -2.13 4.56 -21.34
CA ASP A 38 -1.08 4.06 -22.23
C ASP A 38 -1.50 4.17 -23.70
N ALA A 39 -2.75 3.84 -24.02
CA ALA A 39 -3.29 4.00 -25.38
C ALA A 39 -3.42 5.47 -25.80
N ALA A 40 -3.65 6.39 -24.87
CA ALA A 40 -3.77 7.81 -25.16
C ALA A 40 -2.39 8.53 -25.28
N SER A 41 -1.32 7.93 -24.78
CA SER A 41 0.01 8.57 -24.69
C SER A 41 0.63 8.94 -26.04
N SER A 42 0.17 8.33 -27.14
CA SER A 42 0.57 8.70 -28.51
C SER A 42 -0.15 9.95 -29.03
N LYS A 43 -1.25 10.37 -28.40
CA LYS A 43 -2.09 11.49 -28.84
C LYS A 43 -1.97 12.72 -27.94
N ILE A 44 -1.70 12.50 -26.65
CA ILE A 44 -1.57 13.54 -25.64
C ILE A 44 -0.37 13.23 -24.75
N ASN A 45 0.28 14.27 -24.23
CA ASN A 45 1.35 14.07 -23.26
C ASN A 45 0.79 13.52 -21.96
N THR A 46 1.30 12.38 -21.53
CA THR A 46 0.85 11.69 -20.31
C THR A 46 2.02 11.41 -19.39
N VAL A 47 1.81 11.64 -18.11
CA VAL A 47 2.70 11.17 -17.03
C VAL A 47 1.84 10.47 -15.99
N THR A 48 2.13 9.22 -15.70
CA THR A 48 1.43 8.46 -14.66
C THR A 48 2.26 8.44 -13.40
N LEU A 49 1.73 9.04 -12.35
CA LEU A 49 2.33 9.00 -11.01
C LEU A 49 1.58 8.00 -10.14
N SER A 50 2.31 7.09 -9.53
CA SER A 50 1.78 6.02 -8.69
C SER A 50 2.33 6.14 -7.26
N PRO A 51 1.71 6.98 -6.41
CA PRO A 51 2.13 7.07 -5.01
C PRO A 51 1.94 5.73 -4.31
N THR A 52 2.88 5.39 -3.44
CA THR A 52 2.79 4.22 -2.58
C THR A 52 1.80 4.48 -1.43
N PHE A 53 2.06 4.02 -0.22
CA PHE A 53 1.15 4.24 0.90
C PHE A 53 1.32 5.66 1.46
N MET A 54 0.45 6.58 1.06
CA MET A 54 0.53 7.99 1.47
C MET A 54 0.13 8.19 2.92
N ILE A 55 0.92 8.97 3.66
CA ILE A 55 0.60 9.46 5.00
C ILE A 55 0.66 10.99 4.99
N GLY A 56 -0.33 11.64 5.57
CA GLY A 56 -0.36 13.10 5.67
C GLY A 56 -1.45 13.59 6.60
N ALA A 57 -1.43 14.89 6.88
CA ALA A 57 -2.46 15.56 7.64
C ALA A 57 -3.79 15.61 6.86
N ASN A 58 -4.89 15.86 7.58
CA ASN A 58 -6.23 16.04 7.01
C ASN A 58 -6.83 14.80 6.31
N ASP A 59 -6.42 13.58 6.69
CA ASP A 59 -7.11 12.35 6.28
C ASP A 59 -8.46 12.22 7.01
N THR A 60 -9.45 13.02 6.60
CA THR A 60 -10.75 13.16 7.25
C THR A 60 -11.63 11.91 7.16
N LYS A 61 -11.35 11.05 6.16
CA LYS A 61 -11.95 9.71 6.05
C LYS A 61 -10.83 8.68 6.11
N PRO A 62 -10.31 8.37 7.30
CA PRO A 62 -9.05 7.64 7.43
C PRO A 62 -9.01 6.39 6.55
N SER A 63 -8.09 6.38 5.59
CA SER A 63 -7.73 5.20 4.82
C SER A 63 -6.34 4.71 5.24
N SER A 64 -5.30 5.43 4.89
CA SER A 64 -3.93 5.19 5.35
C SER A 64 -3.78 5.51 6.85
N GLY A 65 -4.39 6.58 7.31
CA GLY A 65 -4.42 6.98 8.71
C GLY A 65 -4.97 5.92 9.67
N LYS A 66 -5.73 4.95 9.18
CA LYS A 66 -6.19 3.80 10.00
C LYS A 66 -5.03 3.03 10.64
N LEU A 67 -3.88 2.94 10.00
CA LEU A 67 -2.71 2.29 10.59
C LEU A 67 -2.15 3.11 11.76
N ILE A 68 -2.19 4.43 11.69
CA ILE A 68 -1.80 5.31 12.78
C ILE A 68 -2.78 5.14 13.95
N LEU A 69 -4.09 5.21 13.66
CA LEU A 69 -5.15 5.06 14.66
C LEU A 69 -5.16 3.68 15.33
N ALA A 70 -4.66 2.64 14.65
CA ALA A 70 -4.55 1.30 15.22
C ALA A 70 -3.56 1.21 16.38
N VAL A 71 -2.63 2.18 16.49
CA VAL A 71 -1.56 2.20 17.49
C VAL A 71 -1.68 3.41 18.41
N LEU A 72 -2.13 4.55 17.89
CA LEU A 72 -2.18 5.81 18.61
C LEU A 72 -3.07 5.69 19.86
N ASN A 73 -2.51 6.06 21.03
CA ASN A 73 -3.17 6.00 22.35
C ASN A 73 -3.64 4.59 22.76
N LYS A 74 -3.00 3.54 22.25
CA LYS A 74 -3.29 2.15 22.64
C LYS A 74 -2.26 1.64 23.64
N LYS A 75 -2.72 0.90 24.65
CA LYS A 75 -1.83 0.15 25.57
C LYS A 75 -1.24 -1.10 24.91
N VAL A 76 -1.99 -1.71 24.00
CA VAL A 76 -1.61 -2.90 23.25
C VAL A 76 -1.99 -2.69 21.78
N ALA A 77 -1.11 -3.04 20.86
CA ALA A 77 -1.38 -3.05 19.43
C ALA A 77 -0.80 -4.31 18.77
N PHE A 78 -1.55 -4.85 17.81
CA PHE A 78 -1.16 -6.04 17.07
C PHE A 78 -0.63 -5.66 15.69
N TYR A 79 0.45 -6.32 15.27
CA TYR A 79 1.05 -6.05 13.96
C TYR A 79 1.24 -7.34 13.14
N PRO A 80 0.96 -7.32 11.83
CA PRO A 80 1.22 -8.44 10.93
C PRO A 80 2.69 -8.48 10.49
N SER A 81 3.09 -9.58 9.84
CA SER A 81 4.49 -9.84 9.43
C SER A 81 4.99 -9.01 8.25
N GLY A 82 4.10 -8.47 7.43
CA GLY A 82 4.45 -7.72 6.23
C GLY A 82 4.91 -6.28 6.47
N GLY A 83 4.92 -5.50 5.37
CA GLY A 83 5.35 -4.10 5.40
C GLY A 83 4.79 -3.30 4.23
N LYS A 84 5.06 -2.00 4.25
CA LYS A 84 4.66 -1.05 3.21
C LYS A 84 5.78 -0.06 2.91
N ASN A 85 5.84 0.36 1.65
CA ASN A 85 6.53 1.59 1.33
C ASN A 85 5.61 2.75 1.69
N VAL A 86 6.11 3.71 2.43
CA VAL A 86 5.38 4.88 2.95
C VAL A 86 5.95 6.14 2.33
N VAL A 87 5.08 7.04 1.89
CA VAL A 87 5.46 8.35 1.33
C VAL A 87 4.62 9.45 1.96
N ALA A 88 5.23 10.60 2.25
CA ALA A 88 4.48 11.76 2.74
C ALA A 88 3.67 12.40 1.62
N VAL A 89 2.46 12.89 1.93
CA VAL A 89 1.62 13.61 0.96
C VAL A 89 2.35 14.80 0.35
N ASN A 90 3.15 15.53 1.14
CA ASN A 90 3.94 16.66 0.64
C ASN A 90 4.98 16.23 -0.41
N ASP A 91 5.63 15.07 -0.23
CA ASP A 91 6.59 14.54 -1.19
C ASP A 91 5.89 14.16 -2.51
N VAL A 92 4.66 13.63 -2.40
CA VAL A 92 3.83 13.35 -3.57
C VAL A 92 3.47 14.64 -4.33
N VAL A 93 3.10 15.70 -3.61
CA VAL A 93 2.83 17.02 -4.21
C VAL A 93 4.07 17.55 -4.95
N HIS A 94 5.25 17.48 -4.34
CA HIS A 94 6.50 17.86 -5.00
C HIS A 94 6.78 17.00 -6.25
N GLY A 95 6.52 15.70 -6.18
CA GLY A 95 6.63 14.79 -7.32
C GLY A 95 5.68 15.17 -8.47
N ILE A 96 4.43 15.54 -8.15
CA ILE A 96 3.45 16.02 -9.13
C ILE A 96 3.97 17.31 -9.83
N ILE A 97 4.43 18.29 -9.04
CA ILE A 97 4.94 19.56 -9.58
C ILE A 97 6.13 19.32 -10.51
N LYS A 98 7.08 18.46 -10.09
CA LYS A 98 8.24 18.11 -10.93
C LYS A 98 7.83 17.38 -12.22
N ALA A 99 6.78 16.57 -12.19
CA ALA A 99 6.31 15.85 -13.36
C ALA A 99 5.83 16.77 -14.49
N PHE A 100 5.37 17.99 -14.19
CA PHE A 100 5.01 18.98 -15.22
C PHE A 100 6.19 19.46 -16.07
N SER A 101 7.42 19.31 -15.60
CA SER A 101 8.63 19.65 -16.37
C SER A 101 9.13 18.51 -17.27
N LEU A 102 8.53 17.33 -17.22
CA LEU A 102 8.86 16.22 -18.10
C LEU A 102 8.36 16.51 -19.52
N LYS A 103 9.28 16.47 -20.50
CA LYS A 103 8.98 16.81 -21.89
C LYS A 103 8.43 15.62 -22.69
N GLU A 104 8.78 14.41 -22.28
CA GLU A 104 8.38 13.19 -23.00
C GLU A 104 7.07 12.64 -22.46
N SER A 105 6.27 12.05 -23.34
CA SER A 105 5.01 11.39 -22.98
C SER A 105 5.22 9.93 -22.55
N GLY A 106 4.28 9.41 -21.77
CA GLY A 106 4.25 8.00 -21.40
C GLY A 106 5.08 7.62 -20.17
N HIS A 107 5.64 8.60 -19.46
CA HIS A 107 6.35 8.32 -18.22
C HIS A 107 5.43 7.66 -17.18
N LYS A 108 5.97 6.63 -16.52
CA LYS A 108 5.33 5.95 -15.40
C LYS A 108 6.31 5.97 -14.23
N LEU A 109 5.92 6.60 -13.14
CA LEU A 109 6.81 6.82 -12.00
C LEU A 109 6.12 6.37 -10.71
N ILE A 110 6.80 5.57 -9.92
CA ILE A 110 6.37 5.24 -8.55
C ILE A 110 6.91 6.33 -7.62
N LEU A 111 6.01 6.99 -6.89
CA LEU A 111 6.39 7.92 -5.84
C LEU A 111 6.49 7.15 -4.53
N ALA A 112 7.70 6.73 -4.22
CA ALA A 112 8.05 5.91 -3.07
C ALA A 112 9.02 6.67 -2.15
N ASN A 113 9.06 6.31 -0.86
CA ASN A 113 10.06 6.84 0.07
C ASN A 113 10.58 5.71 0.97
N GLU A 114 10.03 5.49 2.14
CA GLU A 114 10.61 4.58 3.14
C GLU A 114 9.92 3.21 3.14
N ASN A 115 10.69 2.13 3.04
CA ASN A 115 10.22 0.76 3.15
C ASN A 115 10.20 0.33 4.61
N LEU A 116 9.02 0.18 5.20
CA LEU A 116 8.84 -0.10 6.62
C LEU A 116 8.04 -1.39 6.84
N SER A 117 8.54 -2.28 7.70
CA SER A 117 7.68 -3.32 8.26
C SER A 117 6.58 -2.68 9.12
N TYR A 118 5.44 -3.35 9.29
CA TYR A 118 4.40 -2.86 10.21
C TYR A 118 4.94 -2.65 11.63
N LYS A 119 5.81 -3.54 12.11
CA LYS A 119 6.48 -3.40 13.40
C LYS A 119 7.28 -2.11 13.50
N THR A 120 8.09 -1.80 12.49
CA THR A 120 8.93 -0.60 12.46
C THR A 120 8.08 0.67 12.34
N LEU A 121 7.05 0.64 11.49
CA LEU A 121 6.10 1.75 11.37
C LEU A 121 5.41 2.05 12.71
N PHE A 122 4.93 1.02 13.40
CA PHE A 122 4.26 1.17 14.69
C PHE A 122 5.22 1.66 15.78
N LYS A 123 6.47 1.18 15.80
CA LYS A 123 7.50 1.71 16.71
C LYS A 123 7.74 3.20 16.48
N LYS A 124 7.90 3.65 15.24
CA LYS A 124 8.06 5.08 14.90
C LYS A 124 6.89 5.92 15.43
N ILE A 125 5.65 5.44 15.28
CA ILE A 125 4.44 6.14 15.79
C ILE A 125 4.48 6.24 17.32
N ILE A 126 4.83 5.15 18.02
CA ILE A 126 4.93 5.09 19.47
C ILE A 126 5.98 6.06 19.99
N GLU A 127 7.17 6.04 19.40
CA GLU A 127 8.29 6.89 19.77
C GLU A 127 7.98 8.38 19.55
N GLN A 128 7.41 8.71 18.38
CA GLN A 128 7.04 10.09 18.05
C GLN A 128 6.00 10.68 19.01
N ASN A 129 5.07 9.85 19.49
CA ASN A 129 4.02 10.28 20.42
C ASN A 129 4.39 10.06 21.89
N LYS A 130 5.62 9.64 22.18
CA LYS A 130 6.12 9.38 23.55
C LYS A 130 5.16 8.51 24.37
N GLN A 131 4.51 7.54 23.74
CA GLN A 131 3.55 6.64 24.37
C GLN A 131 4.17 5.26 24.66
N HIS A 132 3.60 4.56 25.60
CA HIS A 132 3.97 3.18 25.90
C HIS A 132 2.90 2.21 25.36
N THR A 133 3.27 1.44 24.33
CA THR A 133 2.38 0.47 23.69
C THR A 133 3.10 -0.85 23.56
N LEU A 134 2.51 -1.92 24.08
CA LEU A 134 2.98 -3.28 23.87
C LEU A 134 2.63 -3.73 22.45
N LEU A 135 3.64 -4.03 21.64
CA LEU A 135 3.47 -4.54 20.27
C LEU A 135 3.50 -6.07 20.25
N ILE A 136 2.41 -6.69 19.82
CA ILE A 136 2.26 -8.14 19.74
C ILE A 136 2.17 -8.58 18.27
N PRO A 137 3.04 -9.52 17.81
CA PRO A 137 2.95 -10.04 16.45
C PRO A 137 1.69 -10.89 16.26
N ILE A 138 1.01 -10.74 15.14
CA ILE A 138 -0.07 -11.64 14.72
C ILE A 138 0.58 -12.82 13.99
N PRO A 139 0.41 -14.08 14.47
CA PRO A 139 0.89 -15.23 13.74
C PRO A 139 0.27 -15.34 12.35
N ASP A 140 1.07 -15.61 11.33
CA ASP A 140 0.59 -15.74 9.94
C ASP A 140 -0.48 -16.82 9.80
N LEU A 141 -0.35 -17.92 10.57
CA LEU A 141 -1.34 -19.00 10.60
C LEU A 141 -2.74 -18.48 10.99
N LEU A 142 -2.81 -17.55 11.95
CA LEU A 142 -4.09 -16.93 12.36
C LEU A 142 -4.68 -16.10 11.21
N LEU A 143 -3.84 -15.34 10.50
CA LEU A 143 -4.29 -14.57 9.34
C LEU A 143 -4.76 -15.49 8.20
N TYR A 144 -4.12 -16.64 7.98
CA TYR A 144 -4.58 -17.65 7.03
C TYR A 144 -5.96 -18.21 7.42
N ALA A 145 -6.12 -18.64 8.68
CA ALA A 145 -7.37 -19.22 9.16
C ALA A 145 -8.53 -18.21 9.08
N LEU A 146 -8.31 -16.96 9.51
CA LEU A 146 -9.31 -15.89 9.41
C LEU A 146 -9.65 -15.55 7.96
N GLY A 147 -8.67 -15.54 7.06
CA GLY A 147 -8.89 -15.31 5.63
C GLY A 147 -9.77 -16.38 5.01
N PHE A 148 -9.47 -17.64 5.28
CA PHE A 148 -10.25 -18.78 4.82
C PHE A 148 -11.69 -18.74 5.35
N LEU A 149 -11.87 -18.45 6.64
CA LEU A 149 -13.20 -18.28 7.22
C LEU A 149 -13.97 -17.13 6.54
N GLY A 150 -13.30 -16.02 6.25
CA GLY A 150 -13.89 -14.90 5.52
C GLY A 150 -14.34 -15.29 4.12
N ASP A 151 -13.58 -16.12 3.41
CA ASP A 151 -13.96 -16.62 2.07
C ASP A 151 -15.18 -17.57 2.14
N ILE A 152 -15.28 -18.41 3.17
CA ILE A 152 -16.46 -19.21 3.44
C ILE A 152 -17.70 -18.32 3.68
N LEU A 153 -17.59 -17.30 4.51
CA LEU A 153 -18.69 -16.37 4.76
C LEU A 153 -19.14 -15.67 3.46
N ARG A 154 -18.20 -15.28 2.61
CA ARG A 154 -18.51 -14.69 1.28
C ARG A 154 -19.19 -15.67 0.35
N PHE A 155 -18.81 -16.94 0.37
CA PHE A 155 -19.49 -17.99 -0.38
C PHE A 155 -20.98 -18.07 0.01
N PHE A 156 -21.30 -17.90 1.29
CA PHE A 156 -22.69 -17.81 1.79
C PHE A 156 -23.30 -16.40 1.61
N LYS A 157 -22.71 -15.55 0.76
CA LYS A 157 -23.18 -14.18 0.46
C LYS A 157 -23.21 -13.23 1.67
N ILE A 158 -22.52 -13.58 2.76
CA ILE A 158 -22.37 -12.71 3.92
C ILE A 158 -21.33 -11.63 3.57
N LYS A 159 -21.74 -10.36 3.64
CA LYS A 159 -20.85 -9.23 3.36
C LYS A 159 -19.77 -9.12 4.44
N THR A 160 -18.52 -9.32 4.06
CA THR A 160 -17.35 -9.15 4.93
C THR A 160 -16.17 -8.57 4.15
N ASN A 161 -15.36 -7.76 4.83
CA ASN A 161 -14.08 -7.25 4.31
C ASN A 161 -12.92 -8.23 4.58
N VAL A 162 -13.17 -9.30 5.34
CA VAL A 162 -12.20 -10.34 5.60
C VAL A 162 -12.21 -11.33 4.44
N SER A 163 -11.03 -11.60 3.87
CA SER A 163 -10.82 -12.62 2.83
C SER A 163 -9.35 -13.02 2.81
N SER A 164 -9.06 -14.19 2.25
CA SER A 164 -7.67 -14.66 2.09
C SER A 164 -6.81 -13.64 1.34
N ALA A 165 -7.33 -13.03 0.27
CA ALA A 165 -6.61 -12.01 -0.50
C ALA A 165 -6.34 -10.73 0.33
N ASN A 166 -7.34 -10.23 1.08
CA ASN A 166 -7.18 -9.02 1.89
C ASN A 166 -6.17 -9.23 3.03
N LEU A 167 -6.22 -10.39 3.69
CA LEU A 167 -5.28 -10.70 4.76
C LEU A 167 -3.89 -11.08 4.23
N ALA A 168 -3.78 -11.59 2.99
CA ALA A 168 -2.50 -11.81 2.35
C ALA A 168 -1.72 -10.50 2.14
N VAL A 169 -2.41 -9.38 1.86
CA VAL A 169 -1.77 -8.05 1.74
C VAL A 169 -1.05 -7.62 3.04
N LEU A 170 -1.51 -8.09 4.19
CA LEU A 170 -0.90 -7.78 5.49
C LEU A 170 0.39 -8.58 5.75
N ARG A 171 0.60 -9.68 5.03
CA ARG A 171 1.74 -10.60 5.22
C ARG A 171 2.88 -10.37 4.24
N ILE A 172 2.64 -9.60 3.18
CA ILE A 172 3.66 -9.32 2.17
C ILE A 172 4.37 -7.99 2.44
N ASN A 173 5.60 -7.90 1.98
CA ASN A 173 6.35 -6.66 1.92
C ASN A 173 6.00 -5.92 0.63
N ASN A 174 5.18 -4.86 0.73
CA ASN A 174 4.88 -3.97 -0.38
C ASN A 174 5.98 -2.91 -0.48
N PHE A 175 7.18 -3.32 -0.87
CA PHE A 175 8.36 -2.48 -0.93
C PHE A 175 8.67 -2.07 -2.37
N TYR A 176 9.07 -0.81 -2.52
CA TYR A 176 9.35 -0.20 -3.81
C TYR A 176 10.64 0.58 -3.77
N GLY A 177 11.35 0.63 -4.90
CA GLY A 177 12.48 1.53 -5.11
C GLY A 177 12.01 2.91 -5.56
N ASN A 178 12.87 3.91 -5.37
CA ASN A 178 12.74 5.19 -6.05
C ASN A 178 13.39 5.04 -7.42
N SER A 179 12.66 5.37 -8.46
CA SER A 179 13.18 5.50 -9.83
C SER A 179 13.65 6.92 -10.10
#